data_a97b4636e2e0145889a156424ba0524d
#
_entry.id   a97b4636e2e0145889a156424ba0524d
#
_cell.length_a   1.000
_cell.length_b   1.000
_cell.length_c   1.000
_cell.angle_alpha   90.00
_cell.angle_beta   90.00
_cell.angle_gamma   90.00
#
_symmetry.space_group_name_H-M   'P 1'
#
loop_
_entity.id
_entity.type
_entity.pdbx_description
1 polymer ?
#
loop_
_entity_poly.entity_id
_entity_poly.type
_entity_poly.pdbx_seq_one_letter_code
_entity_poly.pdbx_strand_id
1 'polypeptide(L)'
;MRVHVLFAALTLMAAAPVWAQSSLAMAPRTILPAHVICADLQVPAIPAPTVRISGAHYVHPHLFLREGDEAVVPRQPEDGLAVGQRYLVRRLPTGPRAELPKEGGYVSIRTLGWVTVTALDDANAIAHVDYACDVIEPQDYLTPYVEPALPTPDATLPAPDFTERVQILRGLEGREMFADGDSFSIARGTDHGVTIGARFAIYRDRKDGRPLVYIGEAIVTDPSATSAKVILLKTTDVVDLTDIAVPRR
;
A
#
# COMPACT_ATOMS: atom_id res chain seq x y z
N MET A 1 1.28 -91.82 -2.17
CA MET A 1 0.88 -90.64 -1.39
C MET A 1 1.78 -89.47 -1.84
N ARG A 2 1.23 -88.51 -2.57
CA ARG A 2 1.96 -87.28 -3.01
C ARG A 2 1.34 -86.14 -2.25
N VAL A 3 2.14 -85.46 -1.41
CA VAL A 3 1.77 -84.28 -0.63
C VAL A 3 2.08 -83.09 -1.44
N HIS A 4 1.06 -82.30 -1.81
CA HIS A 4 1.24 -80.99 -2.50
C HIS A 4 1.28 -79.89 -1.43
N VAL A 5 2.43 -79.25 -1.32
CA VAL A 5 2.61 -78.03 -0.49
C VAL A 5 2.24 -76.81 -1.33
N LEU A 6 1.15 -76.15 -0.97
CA LEU A 6 0.78 -74.82 -1.58
C LEU A 6 1.54 -73.76 -0.80
N PHE A 7 2.40 -73.01 -1.54
CA PHE A 7 2.96 -71.74 -1.06
C PHE A 7 2.00 -70.60 -1.39
N ALA A 8 1.43 -70.02 -0.36
CA ALA A 8 0.69 -68.75 -0.49
C ALA A 8 1.68 -67.58 -0.40
N ALA A 9 1.84 -66.84 -1.52
CA ALA A 9 2.65 -65.62 -1.55
C ALA A 9 1.77 -64.46 -1.05
N LEU A 10 2.15 -63.93 0.13
CA LEU A 10 1.53 -62.73 0.72
C LEU A 10 2.21 -61.48 0.13
N THR A 11 1.55 -60.78 -0.80
CA THR A 11 1.99 -59.49 -1.31
C THR A 11 1.62 -58.40 -0.30
N LEU A 12 2.60 -57.86 0.44
CA LEU A 12 2.44 -56.63 1.23
C LEU A 12 2.41 -55.45 0.29
N MET A 13 1.24 -54.84 0.08
CA MET A 13 1.11 -53.52 -0.49
C MET A 13 1.51 -52.49 0.55
N ALA A 14 2.70 -51.90 0.40
CA ALA A 14 3.12 -50.75 1.16
C ALA A 14 2.33 -49.53 0.67
N ALA A 15 1.33 -49.08 1.43
CA ALA A 15 0.68 -47.80 1.22
C ALA A 15 1.65 -46.66 1.60
N ALA A 16 2.20 -45.97 0.63
CA ALA A 16 2.95 -44.76 0.87
C ALA A 16 1.99 -43.65 1.38
N PRO A 17 2.30 -42.98 2.50
CA PRO A 17 1.49 -41.84 2.94
C PRO A 17 1.64 -40.72 1.93
N VAL A 18 0.57 -40.43 1.18
CA VAL A 18 0.45 -39.23 0.37
C VAL A 18 0.25 -38.07 1.34
N TRP A 19 1.33 -37.38 1.69
CA TRP A 19 1.24 -36.07 2.30
C TRP A 19 0.71 -35.11 1.23
N ALA A 20 -0.59 -35.00 1.13
CA ALA A 20 -1.23 -33.91 0.39
C ALA A 20 -0.90 -32.62 1.15
N GLN A 21 0.17 -31.95 0.74
CA GLN A 21 0.39 -30.55 1.07
C GLN A 21 -0.70 -29.78 0.32
N SER A 22 -1.82 -29.56 1.00
CA SER A 22 -2.79 -28.55 0.59
C SER A 22 -2.10 -27.21 0.76
N SER A 23 -1.34 -26.79 -0.24
CA SER A 23 -1.03 -25.38 -0.43
C SER A 23 -2.39 -24.73 -0.65
N LEU A 24 -2.94 -24.14 0.40
CA LEU A 24 -3.99 -23.14 0.26
C LEU A 24 -3.36 -22.01 -0.57
N ALA A 25 -3.46 -22.12 -1.88
CA ALA A 25 -3.14 -21.03 -2.79
C ALA A 25 -4.18 -19.95 -2.48
N MET A 26 -3.84 -19.03 -1.56
CA MET A 26 -4.64 -17.83 -1.35
C MET A 26 -4.73 -17.13 -2.70
N ALA A 27 -5.98 -16.88 -3.15
CA ALA A 27 -6.22 -16.12 -4.35
C ALA A 27 -5.44 -14.79 -4.28
N PRO A 28 -4.83 -14.35 -5.38
CA PRO A 28 -4.11 -13.07 -5.38
C PRO A 28 -5.08 -11.97 -4.95
N ARG A 29 -4.63 -11.13 -4.00
CA ARG A 29 -5.44 -10.02 -3.50
C ARG A 29 -5.71 -9.05 -4.64
N THR A 30 -6.96 -8.70 -4.88
CA THR A 30 -7.33 -7.65 -5.82
C THR A 30 -6.92 -6.31 -5.22
N ILE A 31 -6.11 -5.54 -5.95
CA ILE A 31 -5.76 -4.18 -5.55
C ILE A 31 -6.91 -3.27 -5.95
N LEU A 32 -7.54 -2.65 -4.96
CA LEU A 32 -8.59 -1.66 -5.17
C LEU A 32 -7.97 -0.26 -5.32
N PRO A 33 -8.64 0.67 -6.04
CA PRO A 33 -8.20 2.07 -6.11
C PRO A 33 -7.91 2.66 -4.73
N ALA A 34 -8.73 2.37 -3.73
CA ALA A 34 -8.54 2.82 -2.35
C ALA A 34 -7.18 2.41 -1.77
N HIS A 35 -6.68 1.21 -2.03
CA HIS A 35 -5.37 0.76 -1.53
C HIS A 35 -4.21 1.63 -2.07
N VAL A 36 -4.32 2.09 -3.32
CA VAL A 36 -3.31 2.95 -3.95
C VAL A 36 -3.45 4.39 -3.48
N ILE A 37 -4.68 4.90 -3.43
CA ILE A 37 -4.98 6.29 -3.05
C ILE A 37 -4.67 6.54 -1.57
N CYS A 38 -5.08 5.62 -0.68
CA CYS A 38 -4.85 5.74 0.76
C CYS A 38 -3.40 5.55 1.18
N ALA A 39 -2.54 5.10 0.26
CA ALA A 39 -1.12 5.04 0.51
C ALA A 39 -0.52 6.47 0.58
N ASP A 40 0.53 6.62 1.41
CA ASP A 40 1.20 7.92 1.60
C ASP A 40 1.73 8.50 0.31
N LEU A 41 1.70 9.83 0.20
CA LEU A 41 2.45 10.55 -0.83
C LEU A 41 3.85 10.90 -0.30
N GLN A 42 4.88 10.49 -1.01
CA GLN A 42 6.27 10.89 -0.74
C GLN A 42 6.57 12.17 -1.50
N VAL A 43 6.95 13.24 -0.79
CA VAL A 43 7.30 14.53 -1.41
C VAL A 43 8.68 15.00 -0.96
N PRO A 44 9.46 15.64 -1.84
CA PRO A 44 10.78 16.16 -1.47
C PRO A 44 10.72 17.44 -0.63
N ALA A 45 9.54 18.10 -0.60
CA ALA A 45 9.31 19.33 0.17
C ALA A 45 7.88 19.34 0.70
N ILE A 46 7.68 19.95 1.87
CA ILE A 46 6.36 20.13 2.46
C ILE A 46 5.60 21.15 1.60
N PRO A 47 4.42 20.81 1.05
CA PRO A 47 3.62 21.75 0.27
C PRO A 47 3.03 22.84 1.17
N ALA A 48 2.74 24.00 0.58
CA ALA A 48 2.02 25.10 1.23
C ALA A 48 0.60 25.24 0.61
N PRO A 49 -0.34 24.35 0.97
CA PRO A 49 -1.67 24.34 0.36
C PRO A 49 -2.52 25.53 0.83
N THR A 50 -3.31 26.06 -0.08
CA THR A 50 -4.25 27.17 0.17
C THR A 50 -5.66 26.68 0.45
N VAL A 51 -6.10 25.62 -0.22
CA VAL A 51 -7.46 25.07 -0.12
C VAL A 51 -7.55 24.07 1.04
N ARG A 52 -8.29 24.44 2.09
CA ARG A 52 -8.38 23.62 3.31
C ARG A 52 -9.84 23.45 3.76
N ILE A 53 -10.10 22.31 4.37
CA ILE A 53 -11.37 22.03 5.05
C ILE A 53 -11.46 22.91 6.31
N SER A 54 -12.59 23.61 6.50
CA SER A 54 -12.86 24.41 7.70
C SER A 54 -13.71 23.67 8.74
N GLY A 55 -14.48 22.67 8.33
CA GLY A 55 -15.33 21.88 9.21
C GLY A 55 -16.39 21.08 8.49
N ALA A 56 -17.33 20.55 9.24
CA ALA A 56 -18.48 19.80 8.75
C ALA A 56 -19.66 20.73 8.40
N HIS A 57 -20.41 20.38 7.36
CA HIS A 57 -21.63 21.07 6.94
C HIS A 57 -22.86 20.48 7.62
N TYR A 58 -22.99 20.69 8.95
CA TYR A 58 -24.09 20.17 9.78
C TYR A 58 -24.58 21.21 10.79
N VAL A 59 -25.85 21.08 11.22
CA VAL A 59 -26.47 21.93 12.25
C VAL A 59 -25.71 21.85 13.58
N HIS A 60 -25.21 20.66 13.92
CA HIS A 60 -24.33 20.43 15.06
C HIS A 60 -22.96 20.00 14.57
N PRO A 61 -22.05 20.94 14.30
CA PRO A 61 -20.76 20.63 13.75
C PRO A 61 -19.97 19.72 14.67
N HIS A 62 -19.41 18.67 14.08
CA HIS A 62 -18.46 17.76 14.73
C HIS A 62 -17.07 17.97 14.11
N LEU A 63 -16.04 17.64 14.90
CA LEU A 63 -14.64 17.90 14.50
C LEU A 63 -14.13 16.90 13.46
N PHE A 64 -14.80 15.76 13.32
CA PHE A 64 -14.32 14.63 12.52
C PHE A 64 -15.32 14.33 11.42
N LEU A 65 -14.81 14.24 10.18
CA LEU A 65 -15.60 13.84 9.01
C LEU A 65 -15.22 12.41 8.60
N ARG A 66 -16.20 11.67 8.13
CA ARG A 66 -16.13 10.30 7.65
C ARG A 66 -16.79 10.18 6.29
N GLU A 67 -16.71 9.01 5.69
CA GLU A 67 -17.45 8.69 4.47
C GLU A 67 -18.96 8.99 4.63
N GLY A 68 -19.53 9.67 3.65
CA GLY A 68 -20.91 10.13 3.65
C GLY A 68 -21.14 11.51 4.26
N ASP A 69 -20.16 12.09 4.96
CA ASP A 69 -20.27 13.42 5.54
C ASP A 69 -20.07 14.52 4.48
N GLU A 70 -20.47 15.75 4.82
CA GLU A 70 -20.25 16.94 4.01
C GLU A 70 -19.26 17.88 4.69
N ALA A 71 -18.21 18.27 3.96
CA ALA A 71 -17.19 19.22 4.37
C ALA A 71 -17.48 20.62 3.84
N VAL A 72 -17.15 21.63 4.64
CA VAL A 72 -17.11 23.03 4.22
C VAL A 72 -15.67 23.38 3.87
N VAL A 73 -15.47 23.94 2.68
CA VAL A 73 -14.17 24.37 2.16
C VAL A 73 -14.26 25.85 1.76
N PRO A 74 -13.68 26.78 2.54
CA PRO A 74 -13.57 28.17 2.12
C PRO A 74 -12.84 28.26 0.78
N ARG A 75 -13.34 29.11 -0.12
CA ARG A 75 -12.79 29.21 -1.48
C ARG A 75 -12.45 30.63 -1.87
N GLN A 76 -11.47 30.73 -2.75
CA GLN A 76 -11.19 31.90 -3.55
C GLN A 76 -11.46 31.59 -5.03
N PRO A 77 -11.77 32.55 -5.89
CA PRO A 77 -12.02 32.33 -7.32
C PRO A 77 -10.87 31.58 -8.02
N GLU A 78 -9.63 31.82 -7.59
CA GLU A 78 -8.40 31.24 -8.13
C GLU A 78 -8.16 29.79 -7.71
N ASP A 79 -8.88 29.27 -6.72
CA ASP A 79 -8.71 27.89 -6.24
C ASP A 79 -9.17 26.83 -7.25
N GLY A 80 -9.97 27.26 -8.25
CA GLY A 80 -10.40 26.38 -9.34
C GLY A 80 -11.36 25.27 -8.93
N LEU A 81 -12.00 25.40 -7.75
CA LEU A 81 -13.00 24.43 -7.30
C LEU A 81 -14.24 24.46 -8.20
N ALA A 82 -14.72 23.30 -8.63
CA ALA A 82 -15.89 23.17 -9.49
C ALA A 82 -16.81 22.04 -9.03
N VAL A 83 -18.13 22.25 -9.17
CA VAL A 83 -19.14 21.21 -8.85
C VAL A 83 -18.91 19.97 -9.71
N GLY A 84 -18.97 18.79 -9.09
CA GLY A 84 -18.72 17.49 -9.71
C GLY A 84 -17.23 17.12 -9.79
N GLN A 85 -16.32 18.02 -9.46
CA GLN A 85 -14.89 17.73 -9.45
C GLN A 85 -14.47 17.02 -8.17
N ARG A 86 -13.58 16.02 -8.28
CA ARG A 86 -13.02 15.26 -7.16
C ARG A 86 -11.68 15.83 -6.71
N TYR A 87 -11.45 15.74 -5.40
CA TYR A 87 -10.20 16.17 -4.76
C TYR A 87 -9.75 15.12 -3.74
N LEU A 88 -8.45 14.90 -3.63
CA LEU A 88 -7.85 14.13 -2.53
C LEU A 88 -7.78 15.00 -1.29
N VAL A 89 -8.11 14.43 -0.14
CA VAL A 89 -7.93 15.05 1.17
C VAL A 89 -6.61 14.56 1.76
N ARG A 90 -5.78 15.50 2.20
CA ARG A 90 -4.43 15.21 2.70
C ARG A 90 -4.13 15.96 3.98
N ARG A 91 -3.25 15.38 4.81
CA ARG A 91 -2.78 16.00 6.05
C ARG A 91 -1.27 16.20 6.01
N LEU A 92 -0.84 17.42 6.37
CA LEU A 92 0.58 17.71 6.56
C LEU A 92 1.09 17.02 7.82
N PRO A 93 2.33 16.53 7.82
CA PRO A 93 2.94 16.02 9.04
C PRO A 93 3.08 17.13 10.07
N THR A 94 2.96 16.79 11.36
CA THR A 94 3.06 17.72 12.49
C THR A 94 4.17 17.29 13.44
N GLY A 95 4.68 18.25 14.24
CA GLY A 95 5.73 18.00 15.24
C GLY A 95 7.08 17.64 14.62
N PRO A 96 7.90 16.83 15.30
CA PRO A 96 9.24 16.44 14.82
C PRO A 96 9.24 15.73 13.47
N ARG A 97 8.10 15.17 13.06
CA ARG A 97 7.92 14.51 11.75
C ARG A 97 7.73 15.49 10.60
N ALA A 98 7.46 16.76 10.89
CA ALA A 98 7.39 17.84 9.90
C ALA A 98 8.78 18.30 9.41
N GLU A 99 9.84 17.86 10.08
CA GLU A 99 11.19 18.18 9.63
C GLU A 99 11.56 17.36 8.41
N LEU A 100 12.03 18.05 7.37
CA LEU A 100 12.58 17.38 6.20
C LEU A 100 13.81 16.56 6.61
N PRO A 101 13.93 15.32 6.11
CA PRO A 101 15.15 14.55 6.29
C PRO A 101 16.35 15.33 5.76
N LYS A 102 17.46 15.32 6.48
CA LYS A 102 18.72 15.92 6.03
C LYS A 102 19.20 15.16 4.79
N GLU A 103 19.40 15.88 3.67
CA GLU A 103 19.92 15.40 2.39
C GLU A 103 19.06 14.35 1.66
N GLY A 104 18.37 14.76 0.61
CA GLY A 104 17.71 13.88 -0.39
C GLY A 104 16.56 13.02 0.13
N GLY A 105 16.08 13.29 1.34
CA GLY A 105 14.96 12.55 1.93
C GLY A 105 13.60 13.05 1.44
N TYR A 106 12.58 12.25 1.70
CA TYR A 106 11.20 12.56 1.39
C TYR A 106 10.39 12.70 2.68
N VAL A 107 9.38 13.55 2.62
CA VAL A 107 8.35 13.66 3.67
C VAL A 107 7.13 12.87 3.23
N SER A 108 6.60 12.04 4.12
CA SER A 108 5.34 11.34 3.89
C SER A 108 4.16 12.26 4.21
N ILE A 109 3.31 12.48 3.22
CA ILE A 109 2.02 13.17 3.36
C ILE A 109 0.93 12.11 3.45
N ARG A 110 0.12 12.17 4.51
CA ARG A 110 -1.00 11.23 4.69
C ARG A 110 -2.13 11.60 3.73
N THR A 111 -2.65 10.61 3.00
CA THR A 111 -3.91 10.73 2.26
C THR A 111 -5.05 10.19 3.14
N LEU A 112 -6.06 11.03 3.37
CA LEU A 112 -7.18 10.73 4.27
C LEU A 112 -8.43 10.27 3.54
N GLY A 113 -8.48 10.40 2.22
CA GLY A 113 -9.60 10.04 1.39
C GLY A 113 -9.76 10.97 0.18
N TRP A 114 -10.97 11.00 -0.36
CA TRP A 114 -11.33 11.95 -1.41
C TRP A 114 -12.76 12.42 -1.26
N VAL A 115 -12.99 13.60 -1.81
CA VAL A 115 -14.27 14.30 -1.77
C VAL A 115 -14.70 14.71 -3.17
N THR A 116 -16.01 14.84 -3.39
CA THR A 116 -16.60 15.47 -4.59
C THR A 116 -17.27 16.77 -4.19
N VAL A 117 -16.97 17.87 -4.88
CA VAL A 117 -17.66 19.15 -4.68
C VAL A 117 -19.10 19.03 -5.15
N THR A 118 -20.07 19.24 -4.27
CA THR A 118 -21.51 19.11 -4.54
C THR A 118 -22.20 20.46 -4.73
N ALA A 119 -21.71 21.51 -4.09
CA ALA A 119 -22.26 22.87 -4.22
C ALA A 119 -21.16 23.93 -4.05
N LEU A 120 -21.41 25.11 -4.61
CA LEU A 120 -20.58 26.30 -4.46
C LEU A 120 -21.46 27.49 -4.11
N ASP A 121 -21.00 28.33 -3.20
CA ASP A 121 -21.47 29.72 -3.02
C ASP A 121 -20.30 30.70 -3.23
N ASP A 122 -20.51 32.00 -2.95
CA ASP A 122 -19.50 33.03 -3.17
C ASP A 122 -18.25 32.83 -2.30
N ALA A 123 -18.37 32.24 -1.12
CA ALA A 123 -17.31 32.12 -0.12
C ALA A 123 -16.89 30.68 0.16
N ASN A 124 -17.73 29.68 -0.16
CA ASN A 124 -17.52 28.31 0.25
C ASN A 124 -17.84 27.31 -0.87
N ALA A 125 -17.20 26.15 -0.80
CA ALA A 125 -17.61 24.92 -1.45
C ALA A 125 -18.13 23.93 -0.41
N ILE A 126 -19.17 23.18 -0.76
CA ILE A 126 -19.60 21.99 -0.02
C ILE A 126 -19.08 20.79 -0.78
N ALA A 127 -18.41 19.90 -0.05
CA ALA A 127 -17.80 18.72 -0.63
C ALA A 127 -18.23 17.47 0.12
N HIS A 128 -18.84 16.51 -0.59
CA HIS A 128 -19.23 15.20 -0.07
C HIS A 128 -17.99 14.30 0.08
N VAL A 129 -17.86 13.64 1.23
CA VAL A 129 -16.78 12.67 1.47
C VAL A 129 -17.18 11.35 0.82
N ASP A 130 -16.61 11.06 -0.35
CA ASP A 130 -16.92 9.83 -1.10
C ASP A 130 -16.27 8.59 -0.47
N TYR A 131 -15.09 8.78 0.12
CA TYR A 131 -14.34 7.72 0.79
C TYR A 131 -13.39 8.31 1.84
N ALA A 132 -13.29 7.66 3.00
CA ALA A 132 -12.36 8.01 4.07
C ALA A 132 -11.39 6.88 4.35
N CYS A 133 -10.09 7.12 4.10
CA CYS A 133 -8.99 6.22 4.48
C CYS A 133 -8.69 6.32 5.99
N ASP A 134 -8.92 7.51 6.54
CA ASP A 134 -8.74 7.89 7.94
C ASP A 134 -9.67 9.07 8.24
N VAL A 135 -9.74 9.44 9.50
CA VAL A 135 -10.55 10.58 9.96
C VAL A 135 -10.07 11.88 9.32
N ILE A 136 -11.00 12.62 8.72
CA ILE A 136 -10.74 13.94 8.14
C ILE A 136 -11.08 15.02 9.19
N GLU A 137 -10.21 16.03 9.30
CA GLU A 137 -10.30 17.09 10.30
C GLU A 137 -10.20 18.49 9.68
N PRO A 138 -10.67 19.54 10.37
CA PRO A 138 -10.36 20.91 9.95
C PRO A 138 -8.87 21.13 9.78
N GLN A 139 -8.49 21.93 8.77
CA GLN A 139 -7.13 22.19 8.30
C GLN A 139 -6.52 21.11 7.41
N ASP A 140 -7.15 19.95 7.22
CA ASP A 140 -6.77 19.06 6.14
C ASP A 140 -6.98 19.78 4.80
N TYR A 141 -6.15 19.47 3.81
CA TYR A 141 -6.13 20.22 2.57
C TYR A 141 -6.52 19.39 1.35
N LEU A 142 -6.98 20.08 0.31
CA LEU A 142 -7.39 19.47 -0.93
C LEU A 142 -6.30 19.56 -2.00
N THR A 143 -6.15 18.50 -2.77
CA THR A 143 -5.39 18.48 -4.03
C THR A 143 -6.23 17.85 -5.12
N PRO A 144 -6.01 18.20 -6.41
CA PRO A 144 -6.74 17.57 -7.50
C PRO A 144 -6.67 16.05 -7.43
N TYR A 145 -7.82 15.40 -7.66
CA TYR A 145 -7.87 13.92 -7.72
C TYR A 145 -7.25 13.45 -9.03
N VAL A 146 -6.36 12.48 -8.90
CA VAL A 146 -5.77 11.77 -10.04
C VAL A 146 -6.17 10.31 -9.93
N GLU A 147 -6.77 9.77 -10.99
CA GLU A 147 -7.13 8.36 -11.04
C GLU A 147 -5.88 7.49 -10.90
N PRO A 148 -5.80 6.59 -9.92
CA PRO A 148 -4.61 5.78 -9.72
C PRO A 148 -4.44 4.76 -10.85
N ALA A 149 -3.23 4.60 -11.35
CA ALA A 149 -2.90 3.48 -12.20
C ALA A 149 -2.86 2.21 -11.34
N LEU A 150 -3.79 1.29 -11.61
CA LEU A 150 -3.84 0.02 -10.89
C LEU A 150 -2.92 -1.01 -11.55
N PRO A 151 -2.01 -1.62 -10.78
CA PRO A 151 -1.20 -2.69 -11.32
C PRO A 151 -2.08 -3.92 -11.61
N THR A 152 -1.88 -4.52 -12.78
CA THR A 152 -2.54 -5.78 -13.14
C THR A 152 -1.77 -6.94 -12.50
N PRO A 153 -2.44 -7.81 -11.72
CA PRO A 153 -1.79 -9.00 -11.20
C PRO A 153 -1.41 -9.95 -12.35
N ASP A 154 -0.13 -10.22 -12.52
CA ASP A 154 0.32 -11.25 -13.45
C ASP A 154 -0.05 -12.64 -12.94
N ALA A 155 -0.56 -13.49 -13.82
CA ALA A 155 -0.91 -14.87 -13.51
C ALA A 155 0.35 -15.71 -13.22
N THR A 156 1.50 -15.33 -13.77
CA THR A 156 2.78 -16.04 -13.62
C THR A 156 3.80 -15.10 -12.98
N LEU A 157 4.31 -15.47 -11.81
CA LEU A 157 5.37 -14.70 -11.16
C LEU A 157 6.73 -15.15 -11.68
N PRO A 158 7.54 -14.23 -12.23
CA PRO A 158 8.94 -14.53 -12.57
C PRO A 158 9.74 -14.97 -11.33
N ALA A 159 10.89 -15.60 -11.56
CA ALA A 159 11.77 -16.01 -10.47
C ALA A 159 12.35 -14.78 -9.73
N PRO A 160 12.63 -14.89 -8.41
CA PRO A 160 13.35 -13.84 -7.70
C PRO A 160 14.79 -13.72 -8.20
N ASP A 161 15.25 -12.49 -8.44
CA ASP A 161 16.62 -12.19 -8.83
C ASP A 161 17.46 -11.80 -7.61
N PHE A 162 18.12 -12.77 -7.01
CA PHE A 162 18.95 -12.57 -5.80
C PHE A 162 20.25 -11.81 -6.04
N THR A 163 20.57 -11.42 -7.28
CA THR A 163 21.71 -10.53 -7.56
C THR A 163 21.46 -9.14 -6.98
N GLU A 164 20.21 -8.80 -6.76
CA GLU A 164 19.77 -7.53 -6.20
C GLU A 164 18.98 -7.75 -4.89
N ARG A 165 19.38 -6.97 -3.88
CA ARG A 165 18.72 -6.93 -2.57
C ARG A 165 18.38 -5.49 -2.27
N VAL A 166 17.09 -5.20 -2.16
CA VAL A 166 16.58 -3.84 -1.99
C VAL A 166 16.13 -3.65 -0.55
N GLN A 167 16.54 -2.53 0.04
CA GLN A 167 16.17 -2.17 1.40
C GLN A 167 14.70 -1.74 1.46
N ILE A 168 14.01 -2.17 2.52
CA ILE A 168 12.70 -1.67 2.92
C ILE A 168 12.88 -0.38 3.71
N LEU A 169 12.13 0.66 3.35
CA LEU A 169 12.19 1.96 3.98
C LEU A 169 11.07 2.12 5.01
N ARG A 170 11.24 3.05 5.95
CA ARG A 170 10.21 3.39 6.92
C ARG A 170 8.93 3.85 6.20
N GLY A 171 7.80 3.38 6.70
CA GLY A 171 6.49 3.83 6.24
C GLY A 171 6.07 5.16 6.86
N LEU A 172 4.79 5.49 6.68
CA LEU A 172 4.17 6.69 7.24
C LEU A 172 4.44 6.78 8.74
N GLU A 173 4.74 7.99 9.21
CA GLU A 173 4.99 8.30 10.62
C GLU A 173 6.11 7.46 11.26
N GLY A 174 7.04 6.96 10.45
CA GLY A 174 8.14 6.15 10.92
C GLY A 174 7.76 4.69 11.21
N ARG A 175 6.64 4.20 10.65
CA ARG A 175 6.24 2.79 10.77
C ARG A 175 7.37 1.88 10.28
N GLU A 176 7.66 0.84 11.05
CA GLU A 176 8.74 -0.12 10.78
C GLU A 176 8.23 -1.55 10.54
N MET A 177 6.94 -1.80 10.77
CA MET A 177 6.31 -3.13 10.61
C MET A 177 5.09 -3.04 9.71
N PHE A 178 4.94 -4.03 8.82
CA PHE A 178 3.91 -4.06 7.78
C PHE A 178 3.26 -5.44 7.70
N ALA A 179 1.95 -5.44 7.49
CA ALA A 179 1.12 -6.62 7.32
C ALA A 179 0.44 -6.65 5.94
N ASP A 180 -0.33 -7.68 5.67
CA ASP A 180 -1.10 -7.81 4.41
C ASP A 180 -1.93 -6.56 4.11
N GLY A 181 -1.71 -6.00 2.92
CA GLY A 181 -2.40 -4.81 2.45
C GLY A 181 -1.77 -3.49 2.87
N ASP A 182 -0.77 -3.51 3.76
CA ASP A 182 -0.03 -2.30 4.10
C ASP A 182 0.83 -1.82 2.92
N SER A 183 1.06 -0.51 2.88
CA SER A 183 2.01 0.11 1.96
C SER A 183 3.29 0.53 2.68
N PHE A 184 4.41 0.39 1.98
CA PHE A 184 5.71 0.90 2.40
C PHE A 184 6.53 1.29 1.17
N SER A 185 7.70 1.87 1.38
CA SER A 185 8.62 2.23 0.30
C SER A 185 9.84 1.31 0.28
N ILE A 186 10.40 1.10 -0.91
CA ILE A 186 11.66 0.40 -1.13
C ILE A 186 12.69 1.36 -1.73
N ALA A 187 13.98 1.15 -1.42
CA ALA A 187 15.09 1.99 -1.88
C ALA A 187 15.48 1.68 -3.34
N ARG A 188 14.51 1.66 -4.25
CA ARG A 188 14.72 1.41 -5.68
C ARG A 188 13.57 2.00 -6.49
N GLY A 189 13.88 2.76 -7.53
CA GLY A 189 12.91 3.51 -8.32
C GLY A 189 13.15 3.42 -9.83
N THR A 190 12.62 4.39 -10.58
CA THR A 190 12.68 4.42 -12.05
C THR A 190 14.11 4.50 -12.59
N ASP A 191 15.06 5.08 -11.86
CA ASP A 191 16.49 5.12 -12.24
C ASP A 191 17.09 3.71 -12.34
N HIS A 192 16.42 2.73 -11.77
CA HIS A 192 16.79 1.32 -11.83
C HIS A 192 15.77 0.46 -12.61
N GLY A 193 14.93 1.08 -13.43
CA GLY A 193 13.94 0.39 -14.26
C GLY A 193 12.71 -0.13 -13.52
N VAL A 194 12.45 0.34 -12.30
CA VAL A 194 11.21 -0.03 -11.58
C VAL A 194 10.01 0.68 -12.20
N THR A 195 8.98 -0.07 -12.52
CA THR A 195 7.73 0.41 -13.11
C THR A 195 6.53 0.01 -12.25
N ILE A 196 5.39 0.66 -12.47
CA ILE A 196 4.11 0.24 -11.85
C ILE A 196 3.84 -1.22 -12.23
N GLY A 197 3.44 -2.03 -11.25
CA GLY A 197 3.20 -3.46 -11.43
C GLY A 197 4.42 -4.35 -11.22
N ALA A 198 5.63 -3.79 -11.15
CA ALA A 198 6.82 -4.59 -10.83
C ALA A 198 6.65 -5.33 -9.48
N ARG A 199 7.11 -6.58 -9.43
CA ARG A 199 6.92 -7.46 -8.28
C ARG A 199 8.21 -7.64 -7.51
N PHE A 200 8.07 -7.72 -6.19
CA PHE A 200 9.16 -7.98 -5.25
C PHE A 200 8.78 -9.09 -4.30
N ALA A 201 9.62 -10.11 -4.22
CA ALA A 201 9.52 -11.13 -3.17
C ALA A 201 10.22 -10.63 -1.91
N ILE A 202 9.58 -10.78 -0.75
CA ILE A 202 10.14 -10.33 0.52
C ILE A 202 10.76 -11.52 1.25
N TYR A 203 11.99 -11.33 1.71
CA TYR A 203 12.78 -12.36 2.38
C TYR A 203 13.34 -11.87 3.71
N ARG A 204 13.39 -12.76 4.69
CA ARG A 204 14.04 -12.57 5.98
C ARG A 204 15.38 -13.29 6.05
N ASP A 205 16.42 -12.56 6.44
CA ASP A 205 17.70 -13.14 6.85
C ASP A 205 17.72 -13.33 8.37
N ARG A 206 17.69 -14.58 8.82
CA ARG A 206 17.76 -14.89 10.24
C ARG A 206 19.15 -14.76 10.84
N LYS A 207 20.16 -14.43 10.03
CA LYS A 207 21.57 -14.26 10.42
C LYS A 207 22.15 -15.48 11.17
N ASP A 208 21.58 -16.67 10.90
CA ASP A 208 22.00 -17.95 11.49
C ASP A 208 22.77 -18.85 10.50
N GLY A 209 23.17 -18.30 9.35
CA GLY A 209 23.86 -18.99 8.27
C GLY A 209 22.96 -19.89 7.41
N ARG A 210 21.67 -19.93 7.65
CA ARG A 210 20.69 -20.65 6.84
C ARG A 210 20.22 -19.82 5.65
N PRO A 211 19.62 -20.44 4.63
CA PRO A 211 19.04 -19.71 3.51
C PRO A 211 17.99 -18.68 3.94
N LEU A 212 17.83 -17.63 3.14
CA LEU A 212 16.77 -16.63 3.32
C LEU A 212 15.39 -17.29 3.34
N VAL A 213 14.53 -16.80 4.23
CA VAL A 213 13.15 -17.29 4.37
C VAL A 213 12.23 -16.37 3.59
N TYR A 214 11.49 -16.91 2.62
CA TYR A 214 10.43 -16.17 1.93
C TYR A 214 9.31 -15.87 2.92
N ILE A 215 8.92 -14.58 3.03
CA ILE A 215 7.86 -14.15 3.93
C ILE A 215 6.72 -13.41 3.24
N GLY A 216 6.90 -12.93 2.02
CA GLY A 216 5.80 -12.20 1.38
C GLY A 216 6.05 -11.78 -0.06
N GLU A 217 5.05 -11.12 -0.61
CA GLU A 217 5.02 -10.61 -1.98
C GLU A 217 4.49 -9.19 -2.00
N ALA A 218 5.20 -8.28 -2.65
CA ALA A 218 4.80 -6.89 -2.82
C ALA A 218 4.73 -6.50 -4.30
N ILE A 219 3.91 -5.48 -4.61
CA ILE A 219 3.74 -4.93 -5.95
C ILE A 219 3.92 -3.42 -5.92
N VAL A 220 4.61 -2.89 -6.92
CA VAL A 220 4.84 -1.44 -7.07
C VAL A 220 3.55 -0.76 -7.52
N THR A 221 3.20 0.32 -6.82
CA THR A 221 2.03 1.17 -7.14
C THR A 221 2.41 2.58 -7.56
N ASP A 222 3.54 3.11 -7.08
CA ASP A 222 3.97 4.47 -7.36
C ASP A 222 5.52 4.55 -7.31
N PRO A 223 6.21 4.46 -8.45
CA PRO A 223 7.65 4.59 -8.52
C PRO A 223 8.08 6.05 -8.66
N SER A 224 9.04 6.48 -7.85
CA SER A 224 9.81 7.72 -8.01
C SER A 224 11.21 7.43 -8.53
N ALA A 225 12.07 8.44 -8.72
CA ALA A 225 13.42 8.27 -9.28
C ALA A 225 14.24 7.21 -8.51
N THR A 226 14.34 7.35 -7.20
CA THR A 226 15.25 6.54 -6.36
C THR A 226 14.53 5.55 -5.43
N SER A 227 13.22 5.66 -5.30
CA SER A 227 12.40 4.78 -4.45
C SER A 227 11.11 4.38 -5.15
N ALA A 228 10.44 3.36 -4.65
CA ALA A 228 9.10 3.03 -5.12
C ALA A 228 8.21 2.67 -3.94
N LYS A 229 6.96 3.10 -4.00
CA LYS A 229 5.91 2.65 -3.11
C LYS A 229 5.40 1.30 -3.55
N VAL A 230 5.22 0.41 -2.60
CA VAL A 230 4.71 -0.94 -2.82
C VAL A 230 3.56 -1.23 -1.86
N ILE A 231 2.67 -2.13 -2.28
CA ILE A 231 1.63 -2.72 -1.43
C ILE A 231 1.99 -4.18 -1.19
N LEU A 232 1.93 -4.61 0.07
CA LEU A 232 2.14 -5.99 0.47
C LEU A 232 0.90 -6.82 0.13
N LEU A 233 1.01 -7.70 -0.87
CA LEU A 233 -0.12 -8.48 -1.38
C LEU A 233 -0.45 -9.67 -0.49
N LYS A 234 0.58 -10.27 0.09
CA LYS A 234 0.49 -11.36 1.05
C LYS A 234 1.75 -11.43 1.88
N THR A 235 1.62 -11.85 3.10
CA THR A 235 2.75 -12.19 3.96
C THR A 235 2.41 -13.38 4.87
N THR A 236 3.43 -14.13 5.25
CA THR A 236 3.32 -15.24 6.23
C THR A 236 3.78 -14.82 7.62
N ASP A 237 4.41 -13.65 7.72
CA ASP A 237 4.88 -13.03 8.96
C ASP A 237 4.92 -11.51 8.77
N VAL A 238 4.98 -10.73 9.83
CA VAL A 238 5.12 -9.27 9.79
C VAL A 238 6.43 -8.92 9.08
N VAL A 239 6.34 -8.08 8.05
CA VAL A 239 7.52 -7.54 7.34
C VAL A 239 8.08 -6.38 8.14
N ASP A 240 9.41 -6.29 8.28
CA ASP A 240 10.09 -5.20 8.97
C ASP A 240 11.29 -4.64 8.17
N LEU A 241 11.94 -3.61 8.70
CA LEU A 241 13.04 -2.91 8.02
C LEU A 241 14.32 -3.74 7.88
N THR A 242 14.44 -4.88 8.56
CA THR A 242 15.59 -5.80 8.44
C THR A 242 15.39 -6.81 7.32
N ASP A 243 14.18 -6.92 6.80
CA ASP A 243 13.85 -7.77 5.67
C ASP A 243 14.32 -7.15 4.36
N ILE A 244 14.42 -7.97 3.34
CA ILE A 244 14.91 -7.58 2.01
C ILE A 244 13.86 -7.80 0.95
N ALA A 245 13.68 -6.81 0.08
CA ALA A 245 12.89 -6.94 -1.14
C ALA A 245 13.79 -7.41 -2.29
N VAL A 246 13.40 -8.47 -2.98
CA VAL A 246 14.12 -9.08 -4.10
C VAL A 246 13.26 -8.94 -5.35
N PRO A 247 13.74 -8.26 -6.42
CA PRO A 247 12.94 -8.08 -7.63
C PRO A 247 12.66 -9.42 -8.31
N ARG A 248 11.50 -9.51 -8.97
CA ARG A 248 11.15 -10.63 -9.85
C ARG A 248 11.37 -10.23 -11.31
N ARG A 249 12.12 -11.05 -12.02
CA ARG A 249 12.50 -10.84 -13.44
C ARG A 249 12.42 -12.13 -14.24
#